data_6556dabf48fb1890c26551b409fea7f8
#
_entry.id   6556dabf48fb1890c26551b409fea7f8
#
_cell.length_a   1.000
_cell.length_b   1.000
_cell.length_c   1.000
_cell.angle_alpha   90.00
_cell.angle_beta   90.00
_cell.angle_gamma   90.00
#
_symmetry.space_group_name_H-M   'P 1'
#
loop_
_entity.id
_entity.type
_entity.pdbx_description
1 polymer ?
#
loop_
_entity_poly.entity_id
_entity_poly.type
_entity_poly.pdbx_seq_one_letter_code
_entity_poly.pdbx_strand_id
1 'polypeptide(L)'
;VPVGGTAADCESAELSLAYFSEGDVARLAYFRNLSALDITAADVSPALFESIRSAYPALSVRWSIPIGESRYPSDAESITLTDFAVSDLPLFDYFTALRAADARDCTCYDAILSLRGKYPALELQWKVPLGGAEYLQDAADIAVDEVSLTPDALRTALRYLPAAQTVSFPDCPWSEEEKTALRGEFPNISFRWSVELFGTSYPSDTAELSFAGRPITAEDLSELGERLSSFSALERVDLVDTGVALEDMLPLCKAYPAVDFA
;
A
#
# COMPACT_ATOMS: atom_id res chain seq x y z
N VAL A 1 13.90 -1.06 -49.93
CA VAL A 1 14.56 0.00 -49.14
C VAL A 1 15.22 -0.63 -47.93
N PRO A 2 16.50 -0.37 -47.63
CA PRO A 2 17.10 -0.85 -46.39
C PRO A 2 16.57 -0.05 -45.21
N VAL A 3 15.93 -0.72 -44.23
CA VAL A 3 15.42 -0.15 -43.01
C VAL A 3 15.54 -1.19 -41.90
N GLY A 4 15.94 -0.81 -40.68
CA GLY A 4 16.10 -1.76 -39.58
C GLY A 4 17.10 -2.87 -39.84
N GLY A 5 18.15 -2.60 -40.63
CA GLY A 5 19.16 -3.59 -41.02
C GLY A 5 18.71 -4.66 -42.05
N THR A 6 17.48 -4.56 -42.56
CA THR A 6 16.91 -5.48 -43.54
C THR A 6 16.46 -4.75 -44.83
N ALA A 7 16.30 -5.46 -45.93
CA ALA A 7 15.69 -4.93 -47.13
C ALA A 7 14.17 -5.17 -47.07
N ALA A 8 13.40 -4.07 -47.10
CA ALA A 8 11.94 -4.14 -47.09
C ALA A 8 11.33 -3.61 -48.39
N ASP A 9 10.17 -4.14 -48.76
CA ASP A 9 9.42 -3.68 -49.91
C ASP A 9 8.80 -2.29 -49.62
N CYS A 10 9.03 -1.32 -50.48
CA CYS A 10 8.52 0.04 -50.32
C CYS A 10 6.99 0.17 -50.47
N GLU A 11 6.30 -0.84 -50.97
CA GLU A 11 4.85 -0.89 -51.08
C GLU A 11 4.20 -1.55 -49.87
N SER A 12 5.02 -2.01 -48.89
CA SER A 12 4.47 -2.65 -47.66
C SER A 12 3.62 -1.65 -46.87
N ALA A 13 2.44 -2.09 -46.45
CA ALA A 13 1.55 -1.36 -45.54
C ALA A 13 1.94 -1.54 -44.07
N GLU A 14 2.67 -2.60 -43.76
CA GLU A 14 3.09 -2.97 -42.41
C GLU A 14 4.56 -3.39 -42.43
N LEU A 15 5.29 -2.98 -41.38
CA LEU A 15 6.68 -3.37 -41.18
C LEU A 15 6.85 -3.91 -39.74
N SER A 16 7.57 -5.02 -39.59
CA SER A 16 8.05 -5.52 -38.31
C SER A 16 9.57 -5.60 -38.33
N LEU A 17 10.24 -4.92 -37.41
CA LEU A 17 11.67 -4.73 -37.40
C LEU A 17 12.25 -5.09 -36.04
N ALA A 18 13.28 -5.95 -36.03
CA ALA A 18 14.01 -6.33 -34.83
C ALA A 18 15.10 -5.32 -34.43
N TYR A 19 15.39 -4.36 -35.29
CA TYR A 19 16.33 -3.29 -35.05
C TYR A 19 15.79 -2.00 -35.68
N PHE A 20 15.95 -0.87 -34.97
CA PHE A 20 15.56 0.44 -35.49
C PHE A 20 16.45 1.52 -34.89
N SER A 21 16.89 2.48 -35.72
CA SER A 21 17.80 3.56 -35.33
C SER A 21 17.29 4.92 -35.79
N GLU A 22 17.90 6.00 -35.32
CA GLU A 22 17.60 7.38 -35.78
C GLU A 22 17.72 7.52 -37.30
N GLY A 23 18.73 6.86 -37.93
CA GLY A 23 18.90 6.90 -39.38
C GLY A 23 17.78 6.23 -40.17
N ASP A 24 16.98 5.36 -39.50
CA ASP A 24 15.86 4.68 -40.18
C ASP A 24 14.62 5.55 -40.21
N VAL A 25 14.46 6.55 -39.30
CA VAL A 25 13.30 7.46 -39.28
C VAL A 25 13.10 8.12 -40.64
N ALA A 26 14.15 8.71 -41.24
CA ALA A 26 14.07 9.35 -42.55
C ALA A 26 13.73 8.35 -43.68
N ARG A 27 14.13 7.08 -43.53
CA ARG A 27 13.90 6.03 -44.54
C ARG A 27 12.44 5.58 -44.60
N LEU A 28 11.66 5.78 -43.53
CA LEU A 28 10.21 5.49 -43.50
C LEU A 28 9.47 6.29 -44.60
N ALA A 29 9.99 7.45 -45.02
CA ALA A 29 9.39 8.25 -46.09
C ALA A 29 9.38 7.54 -47.46
N TYR A 30 10.17 6.50 -47.65
CA TYR A 30 10.18 5.71 -48.90
C TYR A 30 9.02 4.71 -48.95
N PHE A 31 8.32 4.45 -47.82
CA PHE A 31 7.21 3.51 -47.75
C PHE A 31 5.87 4.27 -47.87
N ARG A 32 5.34 4.33 -49.09
CA ARG A 32 4.17 5.19 -49.42
C ARG A 32 2.88 4.73 -48.81
N ASN A 33 2.77 3.41 -48.56
CA ASN A 33 1.55 2.75 -48.07
C ASN A 33 1.63 2.39 -46.58
N LEU A 34 2.74 2.73 -45.90
CA LEU A 34 2.99 2.31 -44.52
C LEU A 34 1.97 2.91 -43.56
N SER A 35 1.18 2.05 -42.89
CA SER A 35 0.17 2.39 -41.92
C SER A 35 0.50 1.86 -40.50
N ALA A 36 1.32 0.78 -40.42
CA ALA A 36 1.71 0.16 -39.17
C ALA A 36 3.21 -0.17 -39.13
N LEU A 37 3.83 0.12 -37.99
CA LEU A 37 5.24 -0.20 -37.72
C LEU A 37 5.33 -0.90 -36.37
N ASP A 38 5.79 -2.15 -36.38
CA ASP A 38 6.09 -2.93 -35.18
C ASP A 38 7.61 -2.97 -34.95
N ILE A 39 8.04 -2.33 -33.90
CA ILE A 39 9.44 -2.26 -33.42
C ILE A 39 9.55 -2.73 -31.97
N THR A 40 8.63 -3.63 -31.57
CA THR A 40 8.63 -4.18 -30.19
C THR A 40 9.88 -5.01 -29.89
N ALA A 41 10.48 -5.63 -30.91
CA ALA A 41 11.73 -6.39 -30.77
C ALA A 41 13.00 -5.51 -30.81
N ALA A 42 12.85 -4.22 -31.19
CA ALA A 42 13.98 -3.28 -31.27
C ALA A 42 14.17 -2.56 -29.93
N ASP A 43 15.44 -2.26 -29.62
CA ASP A 43 15.79 -1.42 -28.48
C ASP A 43 15.62 0.06 -28.84
N VAL A 44 14.39 0.56 -28.70
CA VAL A 44 14.03 1.94 -29.04
C VAL A 44 13.92 2.76 -27.75
N SER A 45 14.60 3.91 -27.74
CA SER A 45 14.48 4.87 -26.64
C SER A 45 13.19 5.68 -26.75
N PRO A 46 12.65 6.24 -25.64
CA PRO A 46 11.50 7.15 -25.68
C PRO A 46 11.73 8.35 -26.63
N ALA A 47 12.94 8.90 -26.67
CA ALA A 47 13.29 10.03 -27.57
C ALA A 47 13.19 9.64 -29.04
N LEU A 48 13.65 8.43 -29.39
CA LEU A 48 13.53 7.92 -30.75
C LEU A 48 12.09 7.65 -31.14
N PHE A 49 11.31 7.08 -30.22
CA PHE A 49 9.87 6.89 -30.43
C PHE A 49 9.14 8.23 -30.69
N GLU A 50 9.42 9.27 -29.89
CA GLU A 50 8.85 10.60 -30.10
C GLU A 50 9.28 11.23 -31.46
N SER A 51 10.48 10.96 -31.91
CA SER A 51 10.94 11.38 -33.21
C SER A 51 10.13 10.73 -34.34
N ILE A 52 9.82 9.45 -34.24
CA ILE A 52 8.94 8.74 -35.18
C ILE A 52 7.54 9.33 -35.16
N ARG A 53 6.95 9.49 -33.98
CA ARG A 53 5.58 10.00 -33.78
C ARG A 53 5.41 11.43 -34.32
N SER A 54 6.44 12.26 -34.12
CA SER A 54 6.45 13.63 -34.64
C SER A 54 6.57 13.69 -36.17
N ALA A 55 7.42 12.83 -36.77
CA ALA A 55 7.63 12.80 -38.20
C ALA A 55 6.46 12.14 -38.96
N TYR A 56 5.82 11.16 -38.33
CA TYR A 56 4.74 10.33 -38.94
C TYR A 56 3.52 10.20 -38.01
N PRO A 57 2.76 11.26 -37.78
CA PRO A 57 1.68 11.27 -36.80
C PRO A 57 0.49 10.34 -37.15
N ALA A 58 0.37 9.93 -38.43
CA ALA A 58 -0.66 9.00 -38.88
C ALA A 58 -0.21 7.53 -38.83
N LEU A 59 1.07 7.27 -38.54
CA LEU A 59 1.61 5.93 -38.47
C LEU A 59 1.29 5.28 -37.13
N SER A 60 0.64 4.12 -37.16
CA SER A 60 0.47 3.29 -35.97
C SER A 60 1.78 2.62 -35.60
N VAL A 61 2.36 3.01 -34.46
CA VAL A 61 3.66 2.46 -34.02
C VAL A 61 3.46 1.64 -32.76
N ARG A 62 3.84 0.36 -32.84
CA ARG A 62 3.93 -0.56 -31.73
C ARG A 62 5.38 -0.72 -31.32
N TRP A 63 5.69 -0.46 -30.06
CA TRP A 63 7.04 -0.50 -29.53
C TRP A 63 7.10 -1.05 -28.12
N SER A 64 8.27 -1.31 -27.58
CA SER A 64 8.47 -1.76 -26.21
C SER A 64 8.88 -0.60 -25.31
N ILE A 65 8.02 -0.27 -24.37
CA ILE A 65 8.19 0.80 -23.39
C ILE A 65 9.16 0.34 -22.30
N PRO A 66 10.29 1.04 -22.07
CA PRO A 66 11.22 0.71 -21.00
C PRO A 66 10.70 1.24 -19.67
N ILE A 67 10.46 0.36 -18.69
CA ILE A 67 10.09 0.73 -17.31
C ILE A 67 11.03 -0.05 -16.39
N GLY A 68 11.81 0.66 -15.58
CA GLY A 68 12.90 0.06 -14.82
C GLY A 68 13.86 -0.72 -15.73
N GLU A 69 14.11 -1.97 -15.37
CA GLU A 69 14.96 -2.89 -16.18
C GLU A 69 14.16 -3.69 -17.21
N SER A 70 12.83 -3.56 -17.22
CA SER A 70 11.94 -4.34 -18.08
C SER A 70 11.42 -3.53 -19.27
N ARG A 71 10.92 -4.26 -20.29
CA ARG A 71 10.31 -3.66 -21.48
C ARG A 71 8.94 -4.30 -21.72
N TYR A 72 7.96 -3.47 -22.03
CA TYR A 72 6.57 -3.88 -22.20
C TYR A 72 6.01 -3.40 -23.53
N PRO A 73 5.32 -4.25 -24.31
CA PRO A 73 4.64 -3.81 -25.53
C PRO A 73 3.66 -2.67 -25.24
N SER A 74 3.65 -1.64 -26.09
CA SER A 74 2.81 -0.46 -25.91
C SER A 74 1.30 -0.74 -25.94
N ASP A 75 0.89 -1.87 -26.49
CA ASP A 75 -0.48 -2.38 -26.55
C ASP A 75 -0.80 -3.43 -25.47
N ALA A 76 0.09 -3.64 -24.50
CA ALA A 76 -0.17 -4.56 -23.40
C ALA A 76 -1.41 -4.13 -22.59
N GLU A 77 -2.31 -5.06 -22.32
CA GLU A 77 -3.47 -4.84 -21.46
C GLU A 77 -3.13 -5.03 -19.97
N SER A 78 -2.12 -5.85 -19.69
CA SER A 78 -1.60 -6.10 -18.34
C SER A 78 -0.09 -6.23 -18.37
N ILE A 79 0.56 -5.80 -17.28
CA ILE A 79 2.02 -5.91 -17.11
C ILE A 79 2.34 -6.38 -15.70
N THR A 80 3.48 -7.06 -15.56
CA THR A 80 4.07 -7.36 -14.25
C THR A 80 5.27 -6.48 -14.06
N LEU A 81 5.18 -5.57 -13.09
CA LEU A 81 6.26 -4.65 -12.74
C LEU A 81 7.27 -5.36 -11.84
N THR A 82 8.53 -5.06 -12.06
CA THR A 82 9.61 -5.36 -11.12
C THR A 82 9.89 -4.10 -10.30
N ASP A 83 11.10 -3.53 -10.33
CA ASP A 83 11.34 -2.22 -9.73
C ASP A 83 11.26 -1.13 -10.79
N PHE A 84 10.71 0.03 -10.43
CA PHE A 84 10.64 1.21 -11.27
C PHE A 84 10.74 2.47 -10.41
N ALA A 85 11.10 3.59 -11.05
CA ALA A 85 11.26 4.86 -10.36
C ALA A 85 10.09 5.82 -10.64
N VAL A 86 9.94 6.84 -9.80
CA VAL A 86 8.98 7.94 -10.05
C VAL A 86 9.25 8.63 -11.39
N SER A 87 10.52 8.67 -11.84
CA SER A 87 10.90 9.20 -13.15
C SER A 87 10.33 8.42 -14.35
N ASP A 88 9.92 7.15 -14.13
CA ASP A 88 9.37 6.30 -15.21
C ASP A 88 7.85 6.53 -15.39
N LEU A 89 7.19 7.22 -14.48
CA LEU A 89 5.74 7.47 -14.55
C LEU A 89 5.26 8.10 -15.87
N PRO A 90 6.00 9.03 -16.54
CA PRO A 90 5.59 9.55 -17.83
C PRO A 90 5.54 8.49 -18.93
N LEU A 91 6.29 7.38 -18.79
CA LEU A 91 6.33 6.31 -19.79
C LEU A 91 5.02 5.52 -19.83
N PHE A 92 4.24 5.52 -18.75
CA PHE A 92 2.92 4.89 -18.71
C PHE A 92 1.92 5.57 -19.64
N ASP A 93 2.13 6.83 -20.02
CA ASP A 93 1.29 7.54 -21.00
C ASP A 93 1.40 6.95 -22.43
N TYR A 94 2.40 6.11 -22.69
CA TYR A 94 2.58 5.45 -23.99
C TYR A 94 1.79 4.14 -24.13
N PHE A 95 1.26 3.59 -23.06
CA PHE A 95 0.40 2.43 -23.17
C PHE A 95 -0.97 2.80 -23.76
N THR A 96 -1.39 2.05 -24.76
CA THR A 96 -2.65 2.30 -25.47
C THR A 96 -3.83 1.48 -24.91
N ALA A 97 -3.55 0.38 -24.21
CA ALA A 97 -4.57 -0.57 -23.76
C ALA A 97 -4.41 -1.03 -22.31
N LEU A 98 -3.46 -0.48 -21.54
CA LEU A 98 -3.13 -0.94 -20.19
C LEU A 98 -4.30 -0.74 -19.22
N ARG A 99 -4.71 -1.83 -18.56
CA ARG A 99 -5.80 -1.88 -17.59
C ARG A 99 -5.35 -2.37 -16.22
N ALA A 100 -4.33 -3.25 -16.19
CA ALA A 100 -3.85 -3.86 -14.95
C ALA A 100 -2.32 -3.84 -14.86
N ALA A 101 -1.80 -3.67 -13.66
CA ALA A 101 -0.38 -3.80 -13.36
C ALA A 101 -0.18 -4.55 -12.04
N ASP A 102 0.62 -5.60 -12.11
CA ASP A 102 1.01 -6.39 -10.94
C ASP A 102 2.37 -5.93 -10.43
N ALA A 103 2.40 -5.30 -9.26
CA ALA A 103 3.58 -4.81 -8.58
C ALA A 103 3.84 -5.54 -7.25
N ARG A 104 3.33 -6.78 -7.08
CA ARG A 104 3.44 -7.53 -5.83
C ARG A 104 4.88 -7.89 -5.46
N ASP A 105 5.76 -7.95 -6.44
CA ASP A 105 7.18 -8.23 -6.24
C ASP A 105 8.06 -6.96 -6.22
N CYS A 106 7.43 -5.76 -6.27
CA CYS A 106 8.12 -4.49 -6.18
C CYS A 106 8.30 -4.04 -4.72
N THR A 107 9.42 -3.36 -4.46
CA THR A 107 9.71 -2.71 -3.17
C THR A 107 9.70 -1.18 -3.24
N CYS A 108 9.44 -0.62 -4.43
CA CYS A 108 9.43 0.82 -4.71
C CYS A 108 8.08 1.47 -4.38
N TYR A 109 7.63 1.37 -3.12
CA TYR A 109 6.27 1.77 -2.68
C TYR A 109 5.90 3.23 -3.02
N ASP A 110 6.83 4.17 -2.91
CA ASP A 110 6.57 5.58 -3.26
C ASP A 110 6.25 5.76 -4.76
N ALA A 111 6.92 4.99 -5.63
CA ALA A 111 6.63 4.96 -7.05
C ALA A 111 5.26 4.31 -7.32
N ILE A 112 4.93 3.21 -6.59
CA ILE A 112 3.62 2.54 -6.67
C ILE A 112 2.49 3.50 -6.29
N LEU A 113 2.60 4.22 -5.17
CA LEU A 113 1.58 5.19 -4.75
C LEU A 113 1.46 6.35 -5.73
N SER A 114 2.58 6.82 -6.29
CA SER A 114 2.59 7.86 -7.31
C SER A 114 1.93 7.39 -8.61
N LEU A 115 2.17 6.14 -9.02
CA LEU A 115 1.50 5.51 -10.16
C LEU A 115 -0.01 5.42 -9.94
N ARG A 116 -0.45 4.94 -8.77
CA ARG A 116 -1.86 4.88 -8.39
C ARG A 116 -2.53 6.25 -8.42
N GLY A 117 -1.83 7.27 -7.90
CA GLY A 117 -2.32 8.65 -7.89
C GLY A 117 -2.50 9.24 -9.29
N LYS A 118 -1.55 8.96 -10.20
CA LYS A 118 -1.60 9.44 -11.59
C LYS A 118 -2.61 8.68 -12.44
N TYR A 119 -2.77 7.37 -12.21
CA TYR A 119 -3.65 6.49 -13.01
C TYR A 119 -4.66 5.76 -12.13
N PRO A 120 -5.67 6.45 -11.58
CA PRO A 120 -6.62 5.88 -10.63
C PRO A 120 -7.53 4.78 -11.23
N ALA A 121 -7.63 4.72 -12.57
CA ALA A 121 -8.38 3.68 -13.28
C ALA A 121 -7.56 2.40 -13.55
N LEU A 122 -6.24 2.44 -13.29
CA LEU A 122 -5.37 1.27 -13.43
C LEU A 122 -5.61 0.33 -12.26
N GLU A 123 -5.92 -0.94 -12.55
CA GLU A 123 -5.99 -2.01 -11.56
C GLU A 123 -4.57 -2.37 -11.11
N LEU A 124 -4.11 -1.74 -10.02
CA LEU A 124 -2.76 -1.90 -9.50
C LEU A 124 -2.76 -2.76 -8.25
N GLN A 125 -1.98 -3.83 -8.27
CA GLN A 125 -1.83 -4.76 -7.14
C GLN A 125 -0.42 -4.68 -6.57
N TRP A 126 -0.30 -4.59 -5.24
CA TRP A 126 0.96 -4.71 -4.52
C TRP A 126 0.75 -5.36 -3.16
N LYS A 127 1.81 -5.77 -2.52
CA LYS A 127 1.82 -6.32 -1.16
C LYS A 127 2.85 -5.61 -0.31
N VAL A 128 2.61 -5.57 0.98
CA VAL A 128 3.49 -4.94 1.97
C VAL A 128 3.85 -5.97 3.03
N PRO A 129 5.13 -6.26 3.25
CA PRO A 129 5.57 -7.13 4.34
C PRO A 129 5.41 -6.39 5.66
N LEU A 130 4.80 -7.06 6.66
CA LEU A 130 4.61 -6.52 7.99
C LEU A 130 4.46 -7.65 9.01
N GLY A 131 5.28 -7.65 10.07
CA GLY A 131 5.16 -8.59 11.17
C GLY A 131 5.28 -10.05 10.74
N GLY A 132 6.19 -10.37 9.83
CA GLY A 132 6.41 -11.73 9.33
C GLY A 132 5.38 -12.21 8.30
N ALA A 133 4.35 -11.42 7.99
CA ALA A 133 3.34 -11.70 6.98
C ALA A 133 3.41 -10.71 5.80
N GLU A 134 2.71 -11.02 4.71
CA GLU A 134 2.55 -10.11 3.56
C GLU A 134 1.07 -9.76 3.40
N TYR A 135 0.78 -8.49 3.30
CA TYR A 135 -0.58 -7.96 3.14
C TYR A 135 -0.76 -7.30 1.79
N LEU A 136 -1.84 -7.64 1.10
CA LEU A 136 -2.23 -6.94 -0.11
C LEU A 136 -2.73 -5.52 0.23
N GLN A 137 -2.63 -4.61 -0.72
CA GLN A 137 -3.05 -3.20 -0.58
C GLN A 137 -4.51 -2.99 -0.18
N ASP A 138 -5.36 -3.98 -0.39
CA ASP A 138 -6.79 -3.98 -0.08
C ASP A 138 -7.12 -4.74 1.22
N ALA A 139 -6.09 -5.19 1.96
CA ALA A 139 -6.28 -5.83 3.26
C ALA A 139 -6.88 -4.83 4.26
N ALA A 140 -8.06 -5.16 4.79
CA ALA A 140 -8.74 -4.37 5.80
C ALA A 140 -8.28 -4.72 7.23
N ASP A 141 -7.95 -5.99 7.46
CA ASP A 141 -7.55 -6.51 8.76
C ASP A 141 -6.08 -6.92 8.71
N ILE A 142 -5.29 -6.35 9.60
CA ILE A 142 -3.85 -6.58 9.73
C ILE A 142 -3.61 -7.26 11.09
N ALA A 143 -3.06 -8.46 11.08
CA ALA A 143 -2.66 -9.17 12.29
C ALA A 143 -1.13 -9.15 12.43
N VAL A 144 -0.64 -8.65 13.55
CA VAL A 144 0.79 -8.57 13.83
C VAL A 144 1.11 -9.52 14.98
N ASP A 145 1.90 -10.54 14.68
CA ASP A 145 2.36 -11.52 15.68
C ASP A 145 3.84 -11.33 16.06
N GLU A 146 4.53 -10.39 15.40
CA GLU A 146 5.95 -10.15 15.61
C GLU A 146 6.19 -9.12 16.71
N VAL A 147 6.61 -9.59 17.90
CA VAL A 147 6.89 -8.75 19.08
C VAL A 147 8.06 -7.77 18.85
N SER A 148 8.96 -8.07 17.90
CA SER A 148 10.10 -7.20 17.56
C SER A 148 9.76 -6.04 16.65
N LEU A 149 8.51 -5.95 16.14
CA LEU A 149 8.08 -4.86 15.28
C LEU A 149 8.17 -3.52 16.01
N THR A 150 8.77 -2.53 15.35
CA THR A 150 8.86 -1.16 15.90
C THR A 150 7.68 -0.29 15.47
N PRO A 151 7.31 0.75 16.25
CA PRO A 151 6.26 1.70 15.85
C PRO A 151 6.51 2.35 14.49
N ASP A 152 7.78 2.66 14.16
CA ASP A 152 8.15 3.28 12.89
C ASP A 152 7.99 2.33 11.69
N ALA A 153 8.29 1.05 11.89
CA ALA A 153 8.06 0.04 10.86
C ALA A 153 6.57 -0.12 10.57
N LEU A 154 5.72 -0.17 11.60
CA LEU A 154 4.27 -0.21 11.43
C LEU A 154 3.75 1.05 10.73
N ARG A 155 4.18 2.26 11.15
CA ARG A 155 3.82 3.52 10.48
C ARG A 155 4.15 3.50 9.01
N THR A 156 5.35 3.03 8.67
CA THR A 156 5.82 2.95 7.28
C THR A 156 4.94 2.00 6.48
N ALA A 157 4.66 0.81 6.99
CA ALA A 157 3.83 -0.18 6.31
C ALA A 157 2.39 0.31 6.10
N LEU A 158 1.77 0.92 7.13
CA LEU A 158 0.39 1.41 7.06
C LEU A 158 0.19 2.52 6.00
N ARG A 159 1.22 3.31 5.69
CA ARG A 159 1.16 4.29 4.58
C ARG A 159 0.93 3.61 3.23
N TYR A 160 1.37 2.37 3.10
CA TYR A 160 1.27 1.59 1.87
C TYR A 160 0.11 0.59 1.88
N LEU A 161 -0.69 0.54 2.96
CA LEU A 161 -1.89 -0.28 3.13
C LEU A 161 -3.15 0.60 3.27
N PRO A 162 -3.58 1.24 2.19
CA PRO A 162 -4.63 2.28 2.23
C PRO A 162 -6.02 1.75 2.60
N ALA A 163 -6.24 0.45 2.56
CA ALA A 163 -7.51 -0.17 2.92
C ALA A 163 -7.55 -0.66 4.38
N ALA A 164 -6.44 -0.56 5.13
CA ALA A 164 -6.36 -1.01 6.51
C ALA A 164 -7.39 -0.30 7.40
N GLN A 165 -8.21 -1.08 8.08
CA GLN A 165 -9.25 -0.63 9.03
C GLN A 165 -8.97 -1.09 10.44
N THR A 166 -8.39 -2.29 10.59
CA THR A 166 -8.07 -2.88 11.88
C THR A 166 -6.62 -3.35 11.89
N VAL A 167 -5.91 -3.04 12.97
CA VAL A 167 -4.58 -3.60 13.26
C VAL A 167 -4.65 -4.29 14.62
N SER A 168 -4.50 -5.62 14.61
CA SER A 168 -4.41 -6.44 15.82
C SER A 168 -2.97 -6.76 16.15
N PHE A 169 -2.53 -6.36 17.34
CA PHE A 169 -1.20 -6.67 17.87
C PHE A 169 -1.32 -7.05 19.35
N PRO A 170 -1.76 -8.30 19.66
CA PRO A 170 -2.07 -8.72 21.04
C PRO A 170 -0.89 -8.50 22.00
N ASP A 171 0.28 -9.00 21.65
CA ASP A 171 1.47 -8.92 22.49
C ASP A 171 2.32 -7.66 22.21
N CYS A 172 1.66 -6.52 21.97
CA CYS A 172 2.31 -5.27 21.66
C CYS A 172 3.19 -4.76 22.83
N PRO A 173 4.53 -4.70 22.67
CA PRO A 173 5.43 -4.34 23.75
C PRO A 173 5.59 -2.84 23.96
N TRP A 174 4.88 -2.02 23.19
CA TRP A 174 5.05 -0.57 23.15
C TRP A 174 4.42 0.11 24.35
N SER A 175 5.01 1.25 24.72
CA SER A 175 4.47 2.11 25.77
C SER A 175 3.10 2.69 25.38
N GLU A 176 2.31 3.09 26.37
CA GLU A 176 1.01 3.75 26.12
C GLU A 176 1.15 5.08 25.37
N GLU A 177 2.29 5.76 25.53
CA GLU A 177 2.59 7.00 24.78
C GLU A 177 2.77 6.70 23.28
N GLU A 178 3.52 5.63 22.92
CA GLU A 178 3.70 5.19 21.53
C GLU A 178 2.39 4.71 20.90
N LYS A 179 1.58 3.96 21.64
CA LYS A 179 0.25 3.50 21.22
C LYS A 179 -0.70 4.69 20.97
N THR A 180 -0.69 5.68 21.87
CA THR A 180 -1.51 6.89 21.74
C THR A 180 -1.07 7.74 20.55
N ALA A 181 0.23 7.90 20.35
CA ALA A 181 0.78 8.61 19.18
C ALA A 181 0.34 7.96 17.86
N LEU A 182 0.38 6.62 17.79
CA LEU A 182 -0.04 5.87 16.62
C LEU A 182 -1.54 6.01 16.32
N ARG A 183 -2.39 5.94 17.36
CA ARG A 183 -3.84 6.21 17.21
C ARG A 183 -4.12 7.63 16.69
N GLY A 184 -3.37 8.61 17.16
CA GLY A 184 -3.49 10.00 16.71
C GLY A 184 -3.07 10.20 15.24
N GLU A 185 -2.06 9.45 14.78
CA GLU A 185 -1.57 9.52 13.40
C GLU A 185 -2.52 8.82 12.41
N PHE A 186 -3.18 7.72 12.83
CA PHE A 186 -4.10 6.92 12.01
C PHE A 186 -5.51 6.85 12.62
N PRO A 187 -6.26 7.95 12.68
CA PRO A 187 -7.55 8.01 13.37
C PRO A 187 -8.65 7.13 12.74
N ASN A 188 -8.46 6.69 11.50
CA ASN A 188 -9.40 5.82 10.79
C ASN A 188 -9.09 4.32 10.97
N ILE A 189 -8.01 3.98 11.68
CA ILE A 189 -7.60 2.60 11.94
C ILE A 189 -7.92 2.24 13.39
N SER A 190 -8.64 1.15 13.58
CA SER A 190 -8.89 0.57 14.90
C SER A 190 -7.70 -0.29 15.31
N PHE A 191 -6.98 0.12 16.34
CA PHE A 191 -5.86 -0.64 16.91
C PHE A 191 -6.34 -1.49 18.07
N ARG A 192 -6.01 -2.80 18.03
CA ARG A 192 -6.35 -3.78 19.03
C ARG A 192 -5.09 -4.41 19.61
N TRP A 193 -4.83 -4.20 20.87
CA TRP A 193 -3.78 -4.84 21.66
C TRP A 193 -4.33 -5.39 22.96
N SER A 194 -3.58 -6.20 23.65
CA SER A 194 -3.96 -6.69 24.97
C SER A 194 -3.55 -5.70 26.05
N VAL A 195 -4.42 -5.57 27.02
CA VAL A 195 -4.19 -4.82 28.27
C VAL A 195 -4.19 -5.81 29.43
N GLU A 196 -3.07 -5.90 30.12
CA GLU A 196 -2.97 -6.73 31.32
C GLU A 196 -3.59 -6.01 32.51
N LEU A 197 -4.54 -6.66 33.17
CA LEU A 197 -5.16 -6.21 34.42
C LEU A 197 -5.25 -7.40 35.37
N PHE A 198 -4.66 -7.27 36.56
CA PHE A 198 -4.74 -8.28 37.62
C PHE A 198 -4.29 -9.67 37.15
N GLY A 199 -3.28 -9.75 36.27
CA GLY A 199 -2.78 -10.98 35.68
C GLY A 199 -3.71 -11.63 34.66
N THR A 200 -4.70 -10.89 34.15
CA THR A 200 -5.59 -11.31 33.06
C THR A 200 -5.45 -10.35 31.88
N SER A 201 -5.34 -10.92 30.68
CA SER A 201 -5.23 -10.16 29.42
C SER A 201 -6.61 -9.87 28.86
N TYR A 202 -6.87 -8.60 28.56
CA TYR A 202 -8.12 -8.12 27.97
C TYR A 202 -7.83 -7.42 26.63
N PRO A 203 -8.67 -7.61 25.60
CA PRO A 203 -8.58 -6.78 24.39
C PRO A 203 -8.79 -5.29 24.69
N SER A 204 -8.03 -4.41 24.08
CA SER A 204 -8.13 -2.95 24.30
C SER A 204 -9.44 -2.33 23.82
N ASP A 205 -10.24 -3.05 23.02
CA ASP A 205 -11.56 -2.68 22.55
C ASP A 205 -12.70 -3.29 23.40
N THR A 206 -12.36 -3.83 24.58
CA THR A 206 -13.36 -4.35 25.53
C THR A 206 -14.28 -3.21 26.00
N ALA A 207 -15.58 -3.41 25.84
CA ALA A 207 -16.61 -2.45 26.26
C ALA A 207 -17.00 -2.59 27.74
N GLU A 208 -16.89 -3.77 28.30
CA GLU A 208 -17.27 -4.05 29.68
C GLU A 208 -16.21 -4.90 30.40
N LEU A 209 -15.73 -4.42 31.53
CA LEU A 209 -14.86 -5.15 32.45
C LEU A 209 -15.69 -5.55 33.70
N SER A 210 -15.74 -6.83 34.00
CA SER A 210 -16.43 -7.31 35.21
C SER A 210 -15.45 -7.95 36.18
N PHE A 211 -15.40 -7.39 37.38
CA PHE A 211 -14.63 -7.90 38.51
C PHE A 211 -15.55 -8.32 39.68
N ALA A 212 -16.85 -8.43 39.41
CA ALA A 212 -17.87 -8.75 40.43
C ALA A 212 -17.46 -9.96 41.29
N GLY A 213 -17.56 -9.80 42.61
CA GLY A 213 -17.21 -10.83 43.59
C GLY A 213 -15.72 -11.13 43.78
N ARG A 214 -14.83 -10.44 43.04
CA ARG A 214 -13.39 -10.52 43.26
C ARG A 214 -12.96 -9.48 44.29
N PRO A 215 -12.28 -9.86 45.37
CA PRO A 215 -11.70 -8.89 46.30
C PRO A 215 -10.68 -8.01 45.57
N ILE A 216 -10.87 -6.69 45.61
CA ILE A 216 -9.98 -5.68 45.01
C ILE A 216 -9.32 -4.91 46.14
N THR A 217 -7.99 -4.86 46.10
CA THR A 217 -7.18 -4.09 47.05
C THR A 217 -7.01 -2.63 46.58
N ALA A 218 -6.51 -1.76 47.44
CA ALA A 218 -6.17 -0.38 47.03
C ALA A 218 -5.08 -0.33 45.95
N GLU A 219 -4.19 -1.32 45.92
CA GLU A 219 -3.15 -1.46 44.89
C GLU A 219 -3.77 -1.87 43.54
N ASP A 220 -4.69 -2.85 43.55
CA ASP A 220 -5.46 -3.24 42.35
C ASP A 220 -6.26 -2.06 41.80
N LEU A 221 -6.88 -1.24 42.69
CA LEU A 221 -7.64 -0.06 42.25
C LEU A 221 -6.76 1.01 41.61
N SER A 222 -5.53 1.18 42.09
CA SER A 222 -4.54 2.05 41.48
C SER A 222 -4.12 1.55 40.10
N GLU A 223 -3.81 0.23 39.97
CA GLU A 223 -3.49 -0.40 38.70
C GLU A 223 -4.63 -0.24 37.70
N LEU A 224 -5.88 -0.46 38.12
CA LEU A 224 -7.07 -0.23 37.30
C LEU A 224 -7.10 1.20 36.77
N GLY A 225 -6.92 2.20 37.66
CA GLY A 225 -6.92 3.60 37.29
C GLY A 225 -5.86 3.98 36.24
N GLU A 226 -4.68 3.40 36.34
CA GLU A 226 -3.59 3.62 35.39
C GLU A 226 -3.86 3.00 34.02
N ARG A 227 -4.57 1.85 33.97
CA ARG A 227 -4.80 1.07 32.76
C ARG A 227 -6.10 1.39 32.02
N LEU A 228 -7.08 2.05 32.65
CA LEU A 228 -8.36 2.35 32.02
C LEU A 228 -8.23 3.16 30.72
N SER A 229 -7.23 4.05 30.63
CA SER A 229 -6.96 4.84 29.43
C SER A 229 -6.51 4.00 28.23
N SER A 230 -6.04 2.78 28.46
CA SER A 230 -5.59 1.84 27.41
C SER A 230 -6.77 1.19 26.68
N PHE A 231 -7.98 1.23 27.26
CA PHE A 231 -9.20 0.73 26.63
C PHE A 231 -9.85 1.79 25.76
N SER A 232 -10.05 1.50 24.48
CA SER A 232 -10.58 2.47 23.50
C SER A 232 -12.11 2.51 23.41
N ALA A 233 -12.78 1.46 23.91
CA ALA A 233 -14.24 1.28 23.79
C ALA A 233 -14.92 1.02 25.14
N LEU A 234 -14.23 1.25 26.27
CA LEU A 234 -14.75 0.91 27.59
C LEU A 234 -15.95 1.81 27.96
N GLU A 235 -17.07 1.17 28.23
CA GLU A 235 -18.33 1.81 28.64
C GLU A 235 -18.67 1.51 30.10
N ARG A 236 -18.25 0.31 30.62
CA ARG A 236 -18.63 -0.13 31.94
C ARG A 236 -17.52 -0.89 32.67
N VAL A 237 -17.43 -0.64 33.99
CA VAL A 237 -16.60 -1.42 34.92
C VAL A 237 -17.49 -1.86 36.09
N ASP A 238 -17.68 -3.17 36.23
CA ASP A 238 -18.46 -3.77 37.29
C ASP A 238 -17.56 -4.18 38.47
N LEU A 239 -17.74 -3.50 39.60
CA LEU A 239 -17.02 -3.70 40.88
C LEU A 239 -17.94 -4.21 42.00
N VAL A 240 -19.12 -4.74 41.66
CA VAL A 240 -20.08 -5.25 42.65
C VAL A 240 -19.45 -6.35 43.49
N ASP A 241 -19.66 -6.30 44.79
CA ASP A 241 -19.16 -7.28 45.78
C ASP A 241 -17.62 -7.45 45.78
N THR A 242 -16.86 -6.43 45.37
CA THR A 242 -15.40 -6.45 45.37
C THR A 242 -14.75 -5.96 46.67
N GLY A 243 -15.56 -5.34 47.56
CA GLY A 243 -15.07 -4.74 48.81
C GLY A 243 -14.52 -3.33 48.67
N VAL A 244 -14.56 -2.75 47.48
CA VAL A 244 -14.13 -1.35 47.21
C VAL A 244 -15.17 -0.40 47.80
N ALA A 245 -14.73 0.57 48.60
CA ALA A 245 -15.59 1.60 49.13
C ALA A 245 -15.96 2.66 48.08
N LEU A 246 -17.15 3.22 48.12
CA LEU A 246 -17.61 4.24 47.20
C LEU A 246 -16.66 5.45 47.15
N GLU A 247 -16.09 5.84 48.29
CA GLU A 247 -15.15 6.95 48.40
C GLU A 247 -13.85 6.69 47.64
N ASP A 248 -13.40 5.42 47.52
CA ASP A 248 -12.18 5.04 46.77
C ASP A 248 -12.44 4.98 45.25
N MET A 249 -13.69 4.81 44.82
CA MET A 249 -14.11 4.83 43.43
C MET A 249 -14.25 6.27 42.87
N LEU A 250 -14.52 7.26 43.71
CA LEU A 250 -14.79 8.64 43.29
C LEU A 250 -13.69 9.26 42.39
N PRO A 251 -12.40 9.03 42.66
CA PRO A 251 -11.32 9.52 41.78
C PRO A 251 -11.42 8.94 40.36
N LEU A 252 -11.74 7.63 40.21
CA LEU A 252 -11.91 6.96 38.92
C LEU A 252 -13.13 7.51 38.17
N CYS A 253 -14.28 7.64 38.83
CA CYS A 253 -15.49 8.21 38.24
C CYS A 253 -15.24 9.65 37.72
N LYS A 254 -14.42 10.44 38.43
CA LYS A 254 -14.06 11.79 37.99
C LYS A 254 -13.09 11.81 36.81
N ALA A 255 -12.13 10.88 36.80
CA ALA A 255 -11.13 10.76 35.73
C ALA A 255 -11.74 10.22 34.43
N TYR A 256 -12.73 9.32 34.55
CA TYR A 256 -13.38 8.64 33.44
C TYR A 256 -14.91 8.83 33.44
N PRO A 257 -15.40 10.06 33.19
CA PRO A 257 -16.84 10.38 33.34
C PRO A 257 -17.73 9.70 32.28
N ALA A 258 -17.16 9.13 31.24
CA ALA A 258 -17.88 8.40 30.20
C ALA A 258 -18.04 6.90 30.53
N VAL A 259 -17.37 6.40 31.59
CA VAL A 259 -17.41 4.99 32.01
C VAL A 259 -18.38 4.86 33.18
N ASP A 260 -19.29 3.90 33.05
CA ASP A 260 -20.22 3.52 34.13
C ASP A 260 -19.53 2.58 35.14
N PHE A 261 -19.41 3.02 36.40
CA PHE A 261 -18.84 2.21 37.48
C PHE A 261 -19.97 1.69 38.35
N ALA A 262 -20.21 0.37 38.39
CA ALA A 262 -21.24 -0.28 39.15
C ALA A 262 -20.69 -1.07 40.33
#